data_e7a810a4f613c97ec51d03cbe311a6cd
#
_entry.id   e7a810a4f613c97ec51d03cbe311a6cd
#
_cell.length_a   1.000
_cell.length_b   1.000
_cell.length_c   1.000
_cell.angle_alpha   90.00
_cell.angle_beta   90.00
_cell.angle_gamma   90.00
#
_symmetry.space_group_name_H-M   'P 1'
#
loop_
_entity.id
_entity.type
_entity.pdbx_description
1 polymer ?
#
loop_
_entity_poly.entity_id
_entity_poly.type
_entity_poly.pdbx_seq_one_letter_code
_entity_poly.pdbx_strand_id
1 'polypeptide(L)'
;VDTAEAYRACEEITWSQARNFAYGIRLLPAGKRQALAALYAFARRIDDIGDGTMPPAAKLAALEEARADVLGMTRAGDHVQPGDDAVLVALADAGKQFAVPMAAFGELIDGCVADVTGTYYATFDDLLYYCRCVAGSIGRLSLGVFGAPDMPAAESLADSLGVALQITNILRDIREDYRNGRVYLPAEDLDRFGCTLAPAGPDPAAEPAPDPAAEARFVRLIEFEAARARDWYATGLQLLPMLDGRSAACTGAMAGIYRKLLDRIAAAPAAVLHGRLSLTPREKAMVAVRALARPMLTGRARGVRPAAPSPAASDSPAEGRGR
;
A
#
# COMPACT_ATOMS: atom_id res chain seq x y z
N VAL A 1 5.27 28.70 -4.35
CA VAL A 1 4.93 27.70 -5.38
C VAL A 1 3.43 27.70 -5.57
N ASP A 2 2.93 27.81 -6.81
CA ASP A 2 1.50 27.66 -7.06
C ASP A 2 1.06 26.17 -7.04
N THR A 3 -0.24 25.93 -6.84
CA THR A 3 -0.79 24.57 -6.71
C THR A 3 -0.56 23.72 -7.97
N ALA A 4 -0.62 24.31 -9.17
CA ALA A 4 -0.41 23.58 -10.41
C ALA A 4 1.06 23.18 -10.58
N GLU A 5 1.99 24.03 -10.19
CA GLU A 5 3.42 23.76 -10.14
C GLU A 5 3.75 22.68 -9.09
N ALA A 6 3.12 22.77 -7.92
CA ALA A 6 3.26 21.80 -6.84
C ALA A 6 2.85 20.38 -7.29
N TYR A 7 1.70 20.25 -7.97
CA TYR A 7 1.29 18.95 -8.52
C TYR A 7 2.22 18.43 -9.61
N ARG A 8 2.75 19.31 -10.48
CA ARG A 8 3.75 18.90 -11.49
C ARG A 8 5.00 18.31 -10.84
N ALA A 9 5.52 18.95 -9.80
CA ALA A 9 6.68 18.45 -9.05
C ALA A 9 6.38 17.05 -8.43
N CYS A 10 5.20 16.85 -7.83
CA CYS A 10 4.79 15.55 -7.29
C CYS A 10 4.64 14.48 -8.37
N GLU A 11 4.09 14.83 -9.56
CA GLU A 11 4.01 13.91 -10.69
C GLU A 11 5.41 13.54 -11.20
N GLU A 12 6.36 14.46 -11.29
CA GLU A 12 7.75 14.17 -11.68
C GLU A 12 8.43 13.20 -10.71
N ILE A 13 8.29 13.41 -9.40
CA ILE A 13 8.76 12.47 -8.37
C ILE A 13 8.12 11.08 -8.60
N THR A 14 6.80 11.04 -8.80
CA THR A 14 6.06 9.79 -9.00
C THR A 14 6.56 9.05 -10.24
N TRP A 15 6.71 9.74 -11.38
CA TRP A 15 7.11 9.11 -12.64
C TRP A 15 8.57 8.65 -12.64
N SER A 16 9.44 9.32 -11.92
CA SER A 16 10.85 8.94 -11.81
C SER A 16 11.08 7.77 -10.84
N GLN A 17 10.32 7.69 -9.75
CA GLN A 17 10.61 6.76 -8.65
C GLN A 17 9.59 5.63 -8.48
N ALA A 18 8.32 5.84 -8.83
CA ALA A 18 7.24 4.87 -8.60
C ALA A 18 7.19 3.77 -9.66
N ARG A 19 8.22 2.92 -9.73
CA ARG A 19 8.42 1.90 -10.79
C ARG A 19 7.22 0.97 -11.04
N ASN A 20 6.44 0.63 -10.01
CA ASN A 20 5.26 -0.22 -10.11
C ASN A 20 3.97 0.60 -10.03
N PHE A 21 3.92 1.57 -9.13
CA PHE A 21 2.75 2.40 -8.84
C PHE A 21 2.35 3.29 -10.02
N ALA A 22 3.33 3.80 -10.77
CA ALA A 22 3.09 4.64 -11.94
C ALA A 22 2.15 4.00 -12.97
N TYR A 23 2.19 2.67 -13.16
CA TYR A 23 1.30 1.97 -14.08
C TYR A 23 -0.17 2.04 -13.66
N GLY A 24 -0.45 1.97 -12.36
CA GLY A 24 -1.81 2.12 -11.82
C GLY A 24 -2.27 3.58 -11.82
N ILE A 25 -1.45 4.48 -11.28
CA ILE A 25 -1.78 5.91 -11.13
C ILE A 25 -2.12 6.56 -12.48
N ARG A 26 -1.45 6.19 -13.56
CA ARG A 26 -1.74 6.68 -14.93
C ARG A 26 -3.14 6.34 -15.43
N LEU A 27 -3.82 5.37 -14.85
CA LEU A 27 -5.18 4.97 -15.23
C LEU A 27 -6.26 5.90 -14.65
N LEU A 28 -5.90 6.76 -13.70
CA LEU A 28 -6.82 7.64 -12.99
C LEU A 28 -7.15 8.92 -13.77
N PRO A 29 -8.33 9.52 -13.53
CA PRO A 29 -8.62 10.89 -13.94
C PRO A 29 -7.65 11.89 -13.34
N ALA A 30 -7.47 13.05 -13.98
CA ALA A 30 -6.45 14.04 -13.63
C ALA A 30 -6.44 14.41 -12.14
N GLY A 31 -7.58 14.77 -11.52
CA GLY A 31 -7.63 15.16 -10.12
C GLY A 31 -7.20 14.05 -9.16
N LYS A 32 -7.73 12.82 -9.33
CA LYS A 32 -7.31 11.67 -8.52
C LYS A 32 -5.84 11.30 -8.76
N ARG A 33 -5.35 11.41 -9.99
CA ARG A 33 -3.95 11.14 -10.34
C ARG A 33 -3.01 12.12 -9.64
N GLN A 34 -3.34 13.41 -9.67
CA GLN A 34 -2.58 14.47 -9.01
C GLN A 34 -2.57 14.30 -7.49
N ALA A 35 -3.73 14.02 -6.89
CA ALA A 35 -3.81 13.75 -5.45
C ALA A 35 -2.96 12.53 -5.06
N LEU A 36 -3.06 11.40 -5.78
CA LEU A 36 -2.20 10.24 -5.50
C LEU A 36 -0.71 10.51 -5.74
N ALA A 37 -0.35 11.38 -6.68
CA ALA A 37 1.03 11.77 -6.89
C ALA A 37 1.56 12.59 -5.69
N ALA A 38 0.73 13.47 -5.09
CA ALA A 38 1.08 14.20 -3.88
C ALA A 38 1.26 13.26 -2.67
N LEU A 39 0.32 12.31 -2.47
CA LEU A 39 0.43 11.30 -1.43
C LEU A 39 1.70 10.46 -1.60
N TYR A 40 1.98 10.01 -2.82
CA TYR A 40 3.18 9.23 -3.13
C TYR A 40 4.47 10.03 -2.89
N ALA A 41 4.51 11.30 -3.33
CA ALA A 41 5.70 12.13 -3.16
C ALA A 41 6.04 12.36 -1.68
N PHE A 42 5.02 12.54 -0.82
CA PHE A 42 5.24 12.68 0.62
C PHE A 42 5.62 11.34 1.26
N ALA A 43 4.95 10.23 0.92
CA ALA A 43 5.34 8.90 1.39
C ALA A 43 6.78 8.56 0.99
N ARG A 44 7.18 8.89 -0.24
CA ARG A 44 8.56 8.69 -0.71
C ARG A 44 9.58 9.52 0.08
N ARG A 45 9.24 10.75 0.46
CA ARG A 45 10.08 11.56 1.35
C ARG A 45 10.31 10.86 2.69
N ILE A 46 9.27 10.29 3.29
CA ILE A 46 9.38 9.53 4.54
C ILE A 46 10.31 8.32 4.36
N ASP A 47 10.13 7.55 3.28
CA ASP A 47 11.01 6.41 2.94
C ASP A 47 12.47 6.86 2.77
N ASP A 48 12.71 7.96 2.02
CA ASP A 48 14.07 8.48 1.76
C ASP A 48 14.76 8.96 3.05
N ILE A 49 14.03 9.45 4.05
CA ILE A 49 14.57 9.76 5.37
C ILE A 49 14.98 8.45 6.07
N GLY A 50 14.12 7.45 6.08
CA GLY A 50 14.38 6.15 6.71
C GLY A 50 15.56 5.40 6.09
N ASP A 51 15.66 5.39 4.76
CA ASP A 51 16.68 4.66 4.00
C ASP A 51 17.96 5.47 3.76
N GLY A 52 17.95 6.78 4.01
CA GLY A 52 19.08 7.68 3.77
C GLY A 52 20.31 7.36 4.62
N THR A 53 21.39 8.09 4.39
CA THR A 53 22.69 7.88 5.06
C THR A 53 22.88 8.68 6.35
N MET A 54 21.86 9.44 6.79
CA MET A 54 21.92 10.20 8.03
C MET A 54 22.09 9.29 9.26
N PRO A 55 22.73 9.79 10.35
CA PRO A 55 22.74 9.07 11.62
C PRO A 55 21.33 8.79 12.14
N PRO A 56 21.07 7.69 12.88
CA PRO A 56 19.74 7.33 13.37
C PRO A 56 19.02 8.45 14.10
N ALA A 57 19.70 9.19 14.98
CA ALA A 57 19.10 10.32 15.71
C ALA A 57 18.61 11.44 14.77
N ALA A 58 19.35 11.74 13.68
CA ALA A 58 18.94 12.73 12.70
C ALA A 58 17.75 12.24 11.85
N LYS A 59 17.70 10.94 11.50
CA LYS A 59 16.55 10.33 10.83
C LYS A 59 15.29 10.45 11.67
N LEU A 60 15.37 10.10 12.96
CA LEU A 60 14.24 10.19 13.89
C LEU A 60 13.75 11.63 14.04
N ALA A 61 14.65 12.61 14.13
CA ALA A 61 14.29 14.03 14.18
C ALA A 61 13.57 14.49 12.90
N ALA A 62 14.07 14.09 11.71
CA ALA A 62 13.46 14.42 10.43
C ALA A 62 12.09 13.74 10.22
N LEU A 63 11.92 12.50 10.71
CA LEU A 63 10.63 11.80 10.68
C LEU A 63 9.61 12.50 11.61
N GLU A 64 10.04 13.01 12.76
CA GLU A 64 9.14 13.75 13.65
C GLU A 64 8.78 15.14 13.07
N GLU A 65 9.68 15.82 12.36
CA GLU A 65 9.37 17.03 11.61
C GLU A 65 8.31 16.73 10.53
N ALA A 66 8.48 15.68 9.73
CA ALA A 66 7.49 15.26 8.74
C ALA A 66 6.12 14.94 9.36
N ARG A 67 6.13 14.37 10.58
CA ARG A 67 4.89 14.13 11.38
C ARG A 67 4.22 15.44 11.77
N ALA A 68 5.00 16.40 12.24
CA ALA A 68 4.49 17.71 12.62
C ALA A 68 3.87 18.46 11.43
N ASP A 69 4.48 18.38 10.25
CA ASP A 69 3.95 18.97 9.01
C ASP A 69 2.54 18.45 8.69
N VAL A 70 2.34 17.12 8.71
CA VAL A 70 1.04 16.49 8.42
C VAL A 70 0.00 16.80 9.50
N LEU A 71 0.38 16.73 10.79
CA LEU A 71 -0.53 17.05 11.89
C LEU A 71 -0.88 18.54 11.90
N GLY A 72 0.03 19.42 11.47
CA GLY A 72 -0.22 20.83 11.27
C GLY A 72 -1.33 21.08 10.24
N MET A 73 -1.33 20.35 9.13
CA MET A 73 -2.37 20.44 8.10
C MET A 73 -3.77 20.06 8.61
N THR A 74 -3.87 19.13 9.54
CA THR A 74 -5.16 18.69 10.09
C THR A 74 -5.74 19.63 11.14
N ARG A 75 -4.89 20.37 11.86
CA ARG A 75 -5.29 21.24 13.00
C ARG A 75 -5.59 22.68 12.60
N ALA A 76 -4.98 23.17 11.55
CA ALA A 76 -4.96 24.61 11.29
C ALA A 76 -6.16 25.16 10.49
N GLY A 77 -7.16 24.32 10.18
CA GLY A 77 -8.23 24.78 9.30
C GLY A 77 -7.62 25.34 7.99
N ASP A 78 -8.21 26.37 7.39
CA ASP A 78 -7.79 26.85 6.05
C ASP A 78 -6.42 27.60 5.99
N HIS A 79 -5.56 27.55 7.01
CA HIS A 79 -4.42 28.47 7.14
C HIS A 79 -3.02 27.86 7.34
N VAL A 80 -2.81 26.57 7.04
CA VAL A 80 -1.42 26.13 6.90
C VAL A 80 -0.87 26.74 5.63
N GLN A 81 0.05 27.69 5.78
CA GLN A 81 0.91 28.15 4.68
C GLN A 81 2.02 27.08 4.55
N PRO A 82 1.97 26.17 3.57
CA PRO A 82 2.98 25.12 3.43
C PRO A 82 4.33 25.66 2.97
N GLY A 83 4.58 26.92 3.13
CA GLY A 83 5.79 27.60 2.67
C GLY A 83 6.00 27.41 1.15
N ASP A 84 7.25 27.28 0.75
CA ASP A 84 7.62 27.04 -0.65
C ASP A 84 7.77 25.54 -1.01
N ASP A 85 7.42 24.63 -0.08
CA ASP A 85 7.53 23.18 -0.29
C ASP A 85 6.39 22.66 -1.18
N ALA A 86 6.73 22.34 -2.43
CA ALA A 86 5.79 21.89 -3.42
C ALA A 86 5.01 20.63 -3.01
N VAL A 87 5.64 19.69 -2.29
CA VAL A 87 4.98 18.44 -1.85
C VAL A 87 3.93 18.74 -0.79
N LEU A 88 4.24 19.62 0.17
CA LEU A 88 3.30 20.02 1.22
C LEU A 88 2.15 20.86 0.67
N VAL A 89 2.41 21.75 -0.31
CA VAL A 89 1.36 22.53 -1.01
C VAL A 89 0.39 21.60 -1.72
N ALA A 90 0.90 20.64 -2.52
CA ALA A 90 0.06 19.69 -3.24
C ALA A 90 -0.71 18.76 -2.28
N LEU A 91 -0.08 18.32 -1.19
CA LEU A 91 -0.70 17.45 -0.18
C LEU A 91 -1.84 18.17 0.56
N ALA A 92 -1.63 19.43 0.97
CA ALA A 92 -2.66 20.24 1.61
C ALA A 92 -3.85 20.49 0.70
N ASP A 93 -3.61 20.76 -0.59
CA ASP A 93 -4.68 20.93 -1.58
C ASP A 93 -5.44 19.62 -1.84
N ALA A 94 -4.74 18.47 -1.95
CA ALA A 94 -5.35 17.16 -2.07
C ALA A 94 -6.24 16.82 -0.85
N GLY A 95 -5.80 17.17 0.37
CA GLY A 95 -6.59 17.01 1.60
C GLY A 95 -7.86 17.87 1.66
N LYS A 96 -7.90 19.02 0.94
CA LYS A 96 -9.10 19.84 0.79
C LYS A 96 -10.08 19.28 -0.23
N GLN A 97 -9.57 18.66 -1.31
CA GLN A 97 -10.39 18.13 -2.39
C GLN A 97 -10.95 16.73 -2.10
N PHE A 98 -10.26 15.94 -1.29
CA PHE A 98 -10.56 14.53 -1.02
C PHE A 98 -10.54 14.24 0.49
N ALA A 99 -11.32 13.25 0.92
CA ALA A 99 -11.39 12.83 2.31
C ALA A 99 -10.16 11.98 2.72
N VAL A 100 -8.94 12.52 2.52
CA VAL A 100 -7.69 11.83 2.82
C VAL A 100 -7.51 11.72 4.33
N PRO A 101 -7.36 10.51 4.90
CA PRO A 101 -7.11 10.34 6.33
C PRO A 101 -5.65 10.69 6.67
N MET A 102 -5.34 11.98 6.77
CA MET A 102 -3.97 12.49 6.96
C MET A 102 -3.25 11.83 8.16
N ALA A 103 -3.99 11.41 9.19
CA ALA A 103 -3.44 10.69 10.33
C ALA A 103 -2.73 9.37 9.95
N ALA A 104 -3.12 8.75 8.81
CA ALA A 104 -2.47 7.53 8.33
C ALA A 104 -1.00 7.74 7.91
N PHE A 105 -0.58 8.98 7.63
CA PHE A 105 0.85 9.27 7.47
C PHE A 105 1.62 9.14 8.79
N GLY A 106 0.96 9.39 9.94
CA GLY A 106 1.56 9.12 11.25
C GLY A 106 1.94 7.64 11.40
N GLU A 107 1.06 6.74 10.99
CA GLU A 107 1.34 5.30 11.02
C GLU A 107 2.47 4.91 10.05
N LEU A 108 2.50 5.50 8.83
CA LEU A 108 3.62 5.29 7.90
C LEU A 108 4.96 5.70 8.55
N ILE A 109 4.98 6.85 9.24
CA ILE A 109 6.15 7.33 9.96
C ILE A 109 6.53 6.36 11.10
N ASP A 110 5.55 5.81 11.84
CA ASP A 110 5.82 4.80 12.89
C ASP A 110 6.52 3.57 12.30
N GLY A 111 6.10 3.11 11.10
CA GLY A 111 6.78 2.03 10.39
C GLY A 111 8.22 2.37 10.03
N CYS A 112 8.48 3.58 9.52
CA CYS A 112 9.85 4.02 9.22
C CYS A 112 10.71 4.21 10.49
N VAL A 113 10.11 4.64 11.60
CA VAL A 113 10.79 4.68 12.90
C VAL A 113 11.20 3.27 13.34
N ALA A 114 10.34 2.27 13.15
CA ALA A 114 10.66 0.88 13.44
C ALA A 114 11.87 0.39 12.61
N ASP A 115 11.95 0.76 11.33
CA ASP A 115 13.09 0.44 10.46
C ASP A 115 14.39 1.12 10.90
N VAL A 116 14.32 2.37 11.38
CA VAL A 116 15.49 3.12 11.88
C VAL A 116 15.98 2.58 13.21
N THR A 117 15.08 2.13 14.07
CA THR A 117 15.40 1.62 15.41
C THR A 117 15.79 0.14 15.43
N GLY A 118 15.57 -0.59 14.33
CA GLY A 118 15.92 -2.00 14.22
C GLY A 118 14.96 -2.90 14.98
N THR A 119 13.67 -2.81 14.67
CA THR A 119 12.62 -3.60 15.35
C THR A 119 12.76 -5.09 15.04
N TYR A 120 12.54 -5.91 16.07
CA TYR A 120 12.50 -7.36 15.99
C TYR A 120 11.04 -7.83 15.99
N TYR A 121 10.69 -8.72 15.09
CA TYR A 121 9.36 -9.29 14.94
C TYR A 121 9.34 -10.71 15.51
N ALA A 122 8.85 -10.87 16.75
CA ALA A 122 8.80 -12.18 17.40
C ALA A 122 7.74 -13.07 16.74
N THR A 123 6.58 -12.49 16.45
CA THR A 123 5.40 -13.17 15.92
C THR A 123 4.95 -12.56 14.57
N PHE A 124 4.06 -13.27 13.88
CA PHE A 124 3.41 -12.70 12.70
C PHE A 124 2.53 -11.48 13.05
N ASP A 125 1.94 -11.43 14.22
CA ASP A 125 1.13 -10.28 14.64
C ASP A 125 1.98 -9.01 14.79
N ASP A 126 3.24 -9.13 15.23
CA ASP A 126 4.19 -8.01 15.26
C ASP A 126 4.49 -7.52 13.83
N LEU A 127 4.77 -8.44 12.91
CA LEU A 127 4.98 -8.11 11.50
C LEU A 127 3.71 -7.54 10.86
N LEU A 128 2.54 -8.05 11.20
CA LEU A 128 1.26 -7.55 10.69
C LEU A 128 1.04 -6.09 11.06
N TYR A 129 1.36 -5.71 12.31
CA TYR A 129 1.30 -4.31 12.73
C TYR A 129 2.20 -3.42 11.86
N TYR A 130 3.47 -3.82 11.66
CA TYR A 130 4.38 -3.12 10.76
C TYR A 130 3.84 -3.02 9.32
N CYS A 131 3.34 -4.11 8.74
CA CYS A 131 2.76 -4.11 7.39
C CYS A 131 1.58 -3.13 7.27
N ARG A 132 0.74 -3.03 8.32
CA ARG A 132 -0.35 -2.04 8.38
C ARG A 132 0.19 -0.61 8.43
N CYS A 133 1.26 -0.38 9.18
CA CYS A 133 1.91 0.93 9.25
C CYS A 133 2.45 1.37 7.89
N VAL A 134 3.26 0.55 7.20
CA VAL A 134 3.97 0.97 5.99
C VAL A 134 3.17 0.80 4.69
N ALA A 135 2.19 -0.11 4.65
CA ALA A 135 1.44 -0.39 3.43
C ALA A 135 -0.09 -0.28 3.60
N GLY A 136 -0.65 -0.70 4.73
CA GLY A 136 -2.06 -0.48 5.05
C GLY A 136 -2.40 1.01 5.09
N SER A 137 -1.55 1.83 5.71
CA SER A 137 -1.69 3.29 5.73
C SER A 137 -1.77 3.87 4.31
N ILE A 138 -0.92 3.44 3.38
CA ILE A 138 -0.96 3.85 1.97
C ILE A 138 -2.27 3.41 1.30
N GLY A 139 -2.75 2.22 1.65
CA GLY A 139 -4.07 1.74 1.20
C GLY A 139 -5.20 2.68 1.63
N ARG A 140 -5.26 3.07 2.91
CA ARG A 140 -6.26 4.00 3.46
C ARG A 140 -6.14 5.41 2.89
N LEU A 141 -4.91 5.94 2.76
CA LEU A 141 -4.64 7.22 2.10
C LEU A 141 -5.18 7.22 0.66
N SER A 142 -4.87 6.17 -0.10
CA SER A 142 -5.35 6.02 -1.48
C SER A 142 -6.88 5.91 -1.53
N LEU A 143 -7.49 5.17 -0.60
CA LEU A 143 -8.94 5.03 -0.49
C LEU A 143 -9.64 6.37 -0.21
N GLY A 144 -9.02 7.27 0.57
CA GLY A 144 -9.50 8.64 0.78
C GLY A 144 -9.66 9.42 -0.52
N VAL A 145 -8.75 9.20 -1.49
CA VAL A 145 -8.84 9.80 -2.84
C VAL A 145 -9.85 9.05 -3.73
N PHE A 146 -9.95 7.73 -3.60
CA PHE A 146 -10.84 6.93 -4.43
C PHE A 146 -12.30 7.08 -4.02
N GLY A 147 -12.57 7.09 -2.71
CA GLY A 147 -13.90 6.98 -2.14
C GLY A 147 -14.50 5.57 -2.28
N ALA A 148 -15.36 5.20 -1.35
CA ALA A 148 -16.17 3.97 -1.40
C ALA A 148 -17.53 4.19 -0.73
N PRO A 149 -18.58 3.46 -1.14
CA PRO A 149 -19.92 3.58 -0.52
C PRO A 149 -19.95 3.19 0.96
N ASP A 150 -19.12 2.20 1.36
CA ASP A 150 -18.93 1.75 2.74
C ASP A 150 -17.45 1.91 3.08
N MET A 151 -17.09 3.06 3.62
CA MET A 151 -15.70 3.39 3.96
C MET A 151 -15.10 2.45 5.01
N PRO A 152 -15.76 2.14 6.16
CA PRO A 152 -15.17 1.23 7.15
C PRO A 152 -14.85 -0.16 6.61
N ALA A 153 -15.77 -0.75 5.82
CA ALA A 153 -15.51 -2.04 5.17
C ALA A 153 -14.38 -1.94 4.14
N ALA A 154 -14.34 -0.88 3.35
CA ALA A 154 -13.31 -0.64 2.34
C ALA A 154 -11.92 -0.41 2.97
N GLU A 155 -11.82 0.27 4.12
CA GLU A 155 -10.57 0.48 4.85
C GLU A 155 -9.96 -0.84 5.34
N SER A 156 -10.78 -1.74 5.90
CA SER A 156 -10.31 -3.07 6.31
C SER A 156 -9.76 -3.89 5.15
N LEU A 157 -10.41 -3.79 3.97
CA LEU A 157 -9.96 -4.47 2.75
C LEU A 157 -8.71 -3.80 2.15
N ALA A 158 -8.60 -2.47 2.23
CA ALA A 158 -7.41 -1.73 1.82
C ALA A 158 -6.19 -2.08 2.68
N ASP A 159 -6.37 -2.19 4.00
CA ASP A 159 -5.35 -2.70 4.92
C ASP A 159 -4.91 -4.12 4.52
N SER A 160 -5.86 -5.02 4.31
CA SER A 160 -5.58 -6.40 3.91
C SER A 160 -4.79 -6.48 2.61
N LEU A 161 -5.13 -5.63 1.64
CA LEU A 161 -4.38 -5.54 0.38
C LEU A 161 -2.97 -4.98 0.59
N GLY A 162 -2.83 -3.94 1.43
CA GLY A 162 -1.54 -3.38 1.83
C GLY A 162 -0.63 -4.43 2.45
N VAL A 163 -1.14 -5.22 3.40
CA VAL A 163 -0.41 -6.34 4.03
C VAL A 163 0.07 -7.35 2.98
N ALA A 164 -0.79 -7.75 2.04
CA ALA A 164 -0.40 -8.67 0.97
C ALA A 164 0.73 -8.14 0.10
N LEU A 165 0.67 -6.84 -0.24
CA LEU A 165 1.72 -6.16 -1.01
C LEU A 165 3.03 -6.12 -0.22
N GLN A 166 2.98 -5.83 1.08
CA GLN A 166 4.18 -5.71 1.90
C GLN A 166 4.84 -7.07 2.17
N ILE A 167 4.08 -8.13 2.46
CA ILE A 167 4.64 -9.48 2.55
C ILE A 167 5.34 -9.85 1.23
N THR A 168 4.76 -9.51 0.08
CA THR A 168 5.39 -9.75 -1.23
C THR A 168 6.70 -8.97 -1.38
N ASN A 169 6.79 -7.72 -0.89
CA ASN A 169 8.02 -6.94 -0.85
C ASN A 169 9.09 -7.62 0.02
N ILE A 170 8.72 -8.00 1.23
CA ILE A 170 9.61 -8.68 2.18
C ILE A 170 10.18 -9.96 1.55
N LEU A 171 9.33 -10.79 0.93
CA LEU A 171 9.80 -12.00 0.25
C LEU A 171 10.70 -11.73 -0.94
N ARG A 172 10.47 -10.64 -1.68
CA ARG A 172 11.32 -10.22 -2.80
C ARG A 172 12.69 -9.76 -2.35
N ASP A 173 12.75 -9.07 -1.22
CA ASP A 173 13.91 -8.28 -0.81
C ASP A 173 14.71 -8.92 0.35
N ILE A 174 14.39 -10.18 0.76
CA ILE A 174 15.01 -10.90 1.89
C ILE A 174 16.55 -10.71 1.94
N ARG A 175 17.23 -10.86 0.80
CA ARG A 175 18.68 -10.75 0.73
C ARG A 175 19.17 -9.30 0.89
N GLU A 176 18.46 -8.34 0.30
CA GLU A 176 18.80 -6.91 0.36
C GLU A 176 18.57 -6.40 1.78
N ASP A 177 17.42 -6.74 2.38
CA ASP A 177 17.07 -6.37 3.74
C ASP A 177 18.07 -6.93 4.75
N TYR A 178 18.42 -8.20 4.61
CA TYR A 178 19.43 -8.84 5.46
C TYR A 178 20.79 -8.14 5.40
N ARG A 179 21.25 -7.74 4.20
CA ARG A 179 22.50 -6.98 4.03
C ARG A 179 22.45 -5.60 4.68
N ASN A 180 21.26 -5.03 4.77
CA ASN A 180 21.00 -3.76 5.45
C ASN A 180 20.77 -3.92 6.96
N GLY A 181 20.95 -5.14 7.50
CA GLY A 181 20.74 -5.45 8.92
C GLY A 181 19.28 -5.55 9.33
N ARG A 182 18.34 -5.73 8.38
CA ARG A 182 16.91 -5.85 8.62
C ARG A 182 16.43 -7.27 8.41
N VAL A 183 15.68 -7.81 9.37
CA VAL A 183 15.01 -9.11 9.27
C VAL A 183 13.54 -8.91 9.59
N TYR A 184 12.69 -9.01 8.56
CA TYR A 184 11.24 -8.84 8.70
C TYR A 184 10.50 -10.15 8.95
N LEU A 185 11.07 -11.29 8.54
CA LEU A 185 10.42 -12.59 8.75
C LEU A 185 10.25 -12.87 10.26
N PRO A 186 9.04 -13.28 10.72
CA PRO A 186 8.80 -13.57 12.11
C PRO A 186 9.74 -14.62 12.68
N ALA A 187 10.26 -14.41 13.90
CA ALA A 187 11.15 -15.37 14.54
C ALA A 187 10.46 -16.72 14.76
N GLU A 188 9.17 -16.74 15.10
CA GLU A 188 8.38 -17.98 15.23
C GLU A 188 8.35 -18.80 13.94
N ASP A 189 8.29 -18.14 12.76
CA ASP A 189 8.30 -18.84 11.48
C ASP A 189 9.72 -19.28 11.11
N LEU A 190 10.75 -18.47 11.39
CA LEU A 190 12.14 -18.87 11.24
C LEU A 190 12.44 -20.13 12.07
N ASP A 191 12.04 -20.15 13.33
CA ASP A 191 12.23 -21.27 14.26
C ASP A 191 11.45 -22.51 13.80
N ARG A 192 10.20 -22.33 13.37
CA ARG A 192 9.34 -23.39 12.85
C ARG A 192 9.96 -24.16 11.68
N PHE A 193 10.65 -23.45 10.80
CA PHE A 193 11.30 -24.05 9.62
C PHE A 193 12.79 -24.36 9.86
N GLY A 194 13.32 -24.06 11.04
CA GLY A 194 14.72 -24.26 11.37
C GLY A 194 15.64 -23.37 10.50
N CYS A 195 15.18 -22.16 10.19
CA CYS A 195 15.93 -21.17 9.46
C CYS A 195 16.63 -20.20 10.43
N THR A 196 17.85 -19.82 10.13
CA THR A 196 18.57 -18.79 10.89
C THR A 196 18.99 -17.70 9.92
N LEU A 197 18.51 -16.48 10.19
CA LEU A 197 19.03 -15.25 9.62
C LEU A 197 19.88 -14.61 10.74
N ALA A 198 21.09 -15.16 10.95
CA ALA A 198 22.05 -14.52 11.83
C ALA A 198 22.59 -13.25 11.15
N PRO A 199 22.76 -12.12 11.88
CA PRO A 199 23.39 -10.94 11.29
C PRO A 199 24.71 -11.37 10.63
N ALA A 200 24.95 -10.84 9.41
CA ALA A 200 26.21 -11.10 8.74
C ALA A 200 27.36 -10.84 9.72
N GLY A 201 28.33 -11.77 9.77
CA GLY A 201 29.52 -11.57 10.56
C GLY A 201 30.24 -10.27 10.17
N PRO A 202 31.36 -9.92 10.83
CA PRO A 202 32.05 -8.64 10.59
C PRO A 202 32.52 -8.43 9.15
N ASP A 203 32.43 -9.46 8.31
CA ASP A 203 32.68 -9.35 6.87
C ASP A 203 31.38 -9.65 6.09
N PRO A 204 30.65 -8.62 5.64
CA PRO A 204 29.47 -8.80 4.83
C PRO A 204 29.75 -9.42 3.43
N ALA A 205 31.01 -9.53 3.03
CA ALA A 205 31.42 -10.20 1.79
C ALA A 205 31.67 -11.72 1.98
N ALA A 206 31.75 -12.20 3.22
CA ALA A 206 31.85 -13.63 3.51
C ALA A 206 30.50 -14.29 3.37
N GLU A 207 30.12 -14.69 2.16
CA GLU A 207 28.96 -15.55 1.96
C GLU A 207 29.24 -16.91 2.63
N PRO A 208 28.35 -17.42 3.53
CA PRO A 208 28.50 -18.75 4.08
C PRO A 208 28.53 -19.78 2.96
N ALA A 209 29.29 -20.86 3.15
CA ALA A 209 29.33 -21.94 2.18
C ALA A 209 27.90 -22.46 1.89
N PRO A 210 27.56 -22.77 0.63
CA PRO A 210 26.25 -23.26 0.26
C PRO A 210 25.90 -24.50 1.09
N ASP A 211 24.84 -24.41 1.90
CA ASP A 211 24.24 -25.54 2.60
C ASP A 211 22.90 -25.89 1.95
N PRO A 212 22.84 -26.95 1.10
CA PRO A 212 21.60 -27.37 0.43
C PRO A 212 20.44 -27.67 1.41
N ALA A 213 20.77 -28.13 2.62
CA ALA A 213 19.76 -28.42 3.63
C ALA A 213 19.20 -27.12 4.23
N ALA A 214 20.04 -26.10 4.45
CA ALA A 214 19.60 -24.78 4.87
C ALA A 214 18.74 -24.12 3.76
N GLU A 215 19.17 -24.16 2.51
CA GLU A 215 18.38 -23.65 1.38
C GLU A 215 17.02 -24.32 1.29
N ALA A 216 16.93 -25.64 1.41
CA ALA A 216 15.67 -26.38 1.40
C ALA A 216 14.74 -25.97 2.56
N ARG A 217 15.26 -25.61 3.73
CA ARG A 217 14.47 -25.05 4.84
C ARG A 217 13.91 -23.69 4.49
N PHE A 218 14.72 -22.79 3.96
CA PHE A 218 14.29 -21.48 3.51
C PHE A 218 13.26 -21.54 2.38
N VAL A 219 13.42 -22.44 1.43
CA VAL A 219 12.41 -22.68 0.37
C VAL A 219 11.04 -22.95 0.97
N ARG A 220 10.95 -23.85 1.96
CA ARG A 220 9.67 -24.17 2.63
C ARG A 220 9.11 -22.96 3.41
N LEU A 221 9.97 -22.17 4.04
CA LEU A 221 9.55 -20.93 4.70
C LEU A 221 8.97 -19.93 3.69
N ILE A 222 9.66 -19.70 2.58
CA ILE A 222 9.18 -18.79 1.52
C ILE A 222 7.86 -19.26 0.91
N GLU A 223 7.69 -20.56 0.69
CA GLU A 223 6.42 -21.15 0.22
C GLU A 223 5.29 -20.93 1.22
N PHE A 224 5.55 -21.09 2.52
CA PHE A 224 4.60 -20.83 3.59
C PHE A 224 4.18 -19.35 3.63
N GLU A 225 5.13 -18.43 3.61
CA GLU A 225 4.85 -17.00 3.59
C GLU A 225 4.14 -16.54 2.31
N ALA A 226 4.48 -17.14 1.17
CA ALA A 226 3.80 -16.87 -0.08
C ALA A 226 2.34 -17.35 -0.05
N ALA A 227 2.03 -18.47 0.62
CA ALA A 227 0.66 -18.91 0.85
C ALA A 227 -0.09 -17.92 1.75
N ARG A 228 0.51 -17.48 2.87
CA ARG A 228 -0.02 -16.43 3.75
C ARG A 228 -0.34 -15.15 2.97
N ALA A 229 0.58 -14.68 2.14
CA ALA A 229 0.34 -13.50 1.29
C ALA A 229 -0.86 -13.69 0.35
N ARG A 230 -1.05 -14.89 -0.23
CA ARG A 230 -2.21 -15.17 -1.09
C ARG A 230 -3.54 -15.07 -0.36
N ASP A 231 -3.61 -15.47 0.90
CA ASP A 231 -4.82 -15.34 1.72
C ASP A 231 -5.16 -13.87 1.97
N TRP A 232 -4.15 -13.04 2.25
CA TRP A 232 -4.32 -11.61 2.35
C TRP A 232 -4.76 -10.96 1.03
N TYR A 233 -4.23 -11.41 -0.13
CA TYR A 233 -4.74 -10.98 -1.45
C TYR A 233 -6.18 -11.39 -1.68
N ALA A 234 -6.59 -12.60 -1.30
CA ALA A 234 -7.95 -13.07 -1.48
C ALA A 234 -8.96 -12.19 -0.72
N THR A 235 -8.59 -11.74 0.48
CA THR A 235 -9.37 -10.78 1.27
C THR A 235 -9.31 -9.39 0.65
N GLY A 236 -8.13 -8.84 0.45
CA GLY A 236 -7.93 -7.44 0.03
C GLY A 236 -8.50 -7.14 -1.36
N LEU A 237 -8.52 -8.11 -2.27
CA LEU A 237 -9.10 -7.93 -3.62
C LEU A 237 -10.63 -7.77 -3.62
N GLN A 238 -11.32 -8.06 -2.52
CA GLN A 238 -12.73 -7.77 -2.35
C GLN A 238 -13.00 -6.25 -2.30
N LEU A 239 -11.97 -5.42 -2.16
CA LEU A 239 -12.06 -3.97 -2.30
C LEU A 239 -12.45 -3.53 -3.73
N LEU A 240 -12.01 -4.25 -4.76
CA LEU A 240 -12.17 -3.79 -6.15
C LEU A 240 -13.61 -3.51 -6.58
N PRO A 241 -14.62 -4.35 -6.26
CA PRO A 241 -16.02 -4.06 -6.62
C PRO A 241 -16.64 -2.89 -5.84
N MET A 242 -16.00 -2.39 -4.78
CA MET A 242 -16.45 -1.23 -4.01
C MET A 242 -15.97 0.09 -4.58
N LEU A 243 -15.02 0.07 -5.50
CA LEU A 243 -14.40 1.25 -6.11
C LEU A 243 -15.06 1.60 -7.45
N ASP A 244 -14.98 2.88 -7.84
CA ASP A 244 -15.30 3.26 -9.21
C ASP A 244 -14.37 2.60 -10.23
N GLY A 245 -14.80 2.52 -11.49
CA GLY A 245 -14.08 1.74 -12.51
C GLY A 245 -12.61 2.14 -12.73
N ARG A 246 -12.25 3.43 -12.58
CA ARG A 246 -10.87 3.91 -12.74
C ARG A 246 -10.03 3.64 -11.51
N SER A 247 -10.59 3.86 -10.32
CA SER A 247 -9.96 3.53 -9.04
C SER A 247 -9.76 2.02 -8.90
N ALA A 248 -10.75 1.20 -9.29
CA ALA A 248 -10.64 -0.25 -9.35
C ALA A 248 -9.55 -0.71 -10.34
N ALA A 249 -9.42 -0.05 -11.51
CA ALA A 249 -8.37 -0.36 -12.48
C ALA A 249 -6.97 -0.02 -11.92
N CYS A 250 -6.82 1.13 -11.25
CA CYS A 250 -5.57 1.52 -10.58
C CYS A 250 -5.17 0.48 -9.54
N THR A 251 -6.05 0.19 -8.58
CA THR A 251 -5.82 -0.79 -7.50
C THR A 251 -5.57 -2.19 -8.07
N GLY A 252 -6.37 -2.61 -9.08
CA GLY A 252 -6.21 -3.89 -9.75
C GLY A 252 -4.90 -4.04 -10.53
N ALA A 253 -4.39 -2.96 -11.13
CA ALA A 253 -3.07 -2.95 -11.77
C ALA A 253 -1.96 -3.16 -10.75
N MET A 254 -2.01 -2.45 -9.62
CA MET A 254 -1.08 -2.59 -8.52
C MET A 254 -1.07 -4.01 -7.95
N ALA A 255 -2.22 -4.48 -7.49
CA ALA A 255 -2.38 -5.81 -6.94
C ALA A 255 -1.96 -6.90 -7.95
N GLY A 256 -2.29 -6.72 -9.23
CA GLY A 256 -1.94 -7.67 -10.29
C GLY A 256 -0.44 -7.76 -10.56
N ILE A 257 0.29 -6.62 -10.53
CA ILE A 257 1.75 -6.60 -10.68
C ILE A 257 2.40 -7.36 -9.51
N TYR A 258 2.00 -7.08 -8.28
CA TYR A 258 2.57 -7.72 -7.10
C TYR A 258 2.17 -9.19 -6.97
N ARG A 259 0.92 -9.56 -7.28
CA ARG A 259 0.54 -10.98 -7.34
C ARG A 259 1.36 -11.77 -8.35
N LYS A 260 1.59 -11.21 -9.55
CA LYS A 260 2.44 -11.86 -10.54
C LYS A 260 3.88 -11.99 -10.05
N LEU A 261 4.38 -11.01 -9.28
CA LEU A 261 5.68 -11.10 -8.63
C LEU A 261 5.70 -12.21 -7.57
N LEU A 262 4.67 -12.28 -6.72
CA LEU A 262 4.51 -13.34 -5.72
C LEU A 262 4.45 -14.74 -6.37
N ASP A 263 3.72 -14.87 -7.49
CA ASP A 263 3.66 -16.12 -8.23
C ASP A 263 5.03 -16.52 -8.79
N ARG A 264 5.86 -15.55 -9.21
CA ARG A 264 7.24 -15.78 -9.65
C ARG A 264 8.14 -16.22 -8.48
N ILE A 265 8.00 -15.59 -7.31
CA ILE A 265 8.71 -15.98 -6.08
C ILE A 265 8.33 -17.42 -5.71
N ALA A 266 7.05 -17.74 -5.67
CA ALA A 266 6.56 -19.07 -5.32
C ALA A 266 6.93 -20.15 -6.33
N ALA A 267 7.12 -19.81 -7.60
CA ALA A 267 7.59 -20.74 -8.64
C ALA A 267 9.10 -21.04 -8.56
N ALA A 268 9.88 -20.15 -7.97
CA ALA A 268 11.32 -20.30 -7.80
C ALA A 268 11.78 -19.68 -6.44
N PRO A 269 11.38 -20.28 -5.30
CA PRO A 269 11.61 -19.70 -3.98
C PRO A 269 13.10 -19.49 -3.68
N ALA A 270 13.98 -20.40 -4.07
CA ALA A 270 15.42 -20.26 -3.88
C ALA A 270 16.00 -19.02 -4.57
N ALA A 271 15.39 -18.53 -5.64
CA ALA A 271 15.92 -17.41 -6.41
C ALA A 271 16.02 -16.11 -5.60
N VAL A 272 15.13 -15.89 -4.60
CA VAL A 272 15.18 -14.68 -3.76
C VAL A 272 16.35 -14.68 -2.79
N LEU A 273 16.92 -15.84 -2.49
CA LEU A 273 18.13 -15.97 -1.67
C LEU A 273 19.39 -15.54 -2.42
N HIS A 274 19.32 -15.54 -3.76
CA HIS A 274 20.45 -15.21 -4.63
C HIS A 274 20.36 -13.81 -5.25
N GLY A 275 19.16 -13.23 -5.31
CA GLY A 275 18.95 -11.90 -5.87
C GLY A 275 17.51 -11.46 -5.93
N ARG A 276 17.31 -10.18 -6.25
CA ARG A 276 16.00 -9.55 -6.32
C ARG A 276 15.24 -9.96 -7.58
N LEU A 277 14.06 -10.55 -7.41
CA LEU A 277 13.15 -10.84 -8.52
C LEU A 277 12.36 -9.60 -8.94
N SER A 278 12.18 -9.42 -10.25
CA SER A 278 11.40 -8.30 -10.78
C SER A 278 10.63 -8.69 -12.05
N LEU A 279 9.55 -7.97 -12.33
CA LEU A 279 8.81 -8.08 -13.59
C LEU A 279 9.38 -7.11 -14.62
N THR A 280 9.37 -7.52 -15.88
CA THR A 280 9.75 -6.65 -17.00
C THR A 280 8.70 -5.53 -17.19
N PRO A 281 9.08 -4.38 -17.81
CA PRO A 281 8.14 -3.32 -18.13
C PRO A 281 6.94 -3.78 -18.96
N ARG A 282 7.17 -4.71 -19.91
CA ARG A 282 6.10 -5.30 -20.73
C ARG A 282 5.08 -6.09 -19.91
N GLU A 283 5.53 -6.86 -18.94
CA GLU A 283 4.66 -7.61 -18.05
C GLU A 283 3.80 -6.69 -17.19
N LYS A 284 4.39 -5.64 -16.64
CA LYS A 284 3.68 -4.63 -15.84
C LYS A 284 2.63 -3.90 -16.69
N ALA A 285 2.99 -3.48 -17.90
CA ALA A 285 2.06 -2.83 -18.83
C ALA A 285 0.89 -3.76 -19.20
N MET A 286 1.16 -5.04 -19.45
CA MET A 286 0.10 -6.02 -19.77
C MET A 286 -0.88 -6.21 -18.61
N VAL A 287 -0.39 -6.24 -17.36
CA VAL A 287 -1.24 -6.32 -16.16
C VAL A 287 -2.12 -5.06 -16.05
N ALA A 288 -1.56 -3.87 -16.26
CA ALA A 288 -2.30 -2.61 -16.20
C ALA A 288 -3.41 -2.54 -17.28
N VAL A 289 -3.13 -2.97 -18.50
CA VAL A 289 -4.13 -3.04 -19.58
C VAL A 289 -5.26 -4.00 -19.22
N ARG A 290 -4.96 -5.18 -18.68
CA ARG A 290 -5.97 -6.14 -18.23
C ARG A 290 -6.82 -5.61 -17.09
N ALA A 291 -6.23 -4.88 -16.15
CA ALA A 291 -6.95 -4.26 -15.06
C ALA A 291 -7.94 -3.19 -15.55
N LEU A 292 -7.56 -2.42 -16.57
CA LEU A 292 -8.43 -1.43 -17.20
C LEU A 292 -9.60 -2.06 -17.98
N ALA A 293 -9.39 -3.22 -18.60
CA ALA A 293 -10.40 -3.91 -19.39
C ALA A 293 -11.50 -4.58 -18.51
N ARG A 294 -11.17 -5.03 -17.30
CA ARG A 294 -12.10 -5.73 -16.40
C ARG A 294 -13.36 -4.93 -16.04
N PRO A 295 -13.31 -3.66 -15.60
CA PRO A 295 -14.49 -2.88 -15.28
C PRO A 295 -15.42 -2.65 -16.49
N MET A 296 -14.86 -2.58 -17.70
CA MET A 296 -15.65 -2.39 -18.93
C MET A 296 -16.50 -3.62 -19.28
N LEU A 297 -16.05 -4.81 -18.90
CA LEU A 297 -16.76 -6.08 -19.16
C LEU A 297 -17.87 -6.35 -18.12
N THR A 298 -17.65 -5.95 -16.86
CA THR A 298 -18.63 -6.14 -15.77
C THR A 298 -19.71 -5.05 -15.70
N GLY A 299 -19.42 -3.82 -16.18
CA GLY A 299 -20.36 -2.69 -16.21
C GLY A 299 -21.53 -2.87 -17.20
N ARG A 300 -21.45 -3.81 -18.13
CA ARG A 300 -22.54 -4.14 -19.06
C ARG A 300 -23.64 -5.05 -18.46
N ALA A 301 -23.40 -5.66 -17.28
CA ALA A 301 -24.30 -6.66 -16.70
C ALA A 301 -25.19 -6.14 -15.56
N ARG A 302 -25.09 -4.87 -15.14
CA ARG A 302 -25.92 -4.30 -14.07
C ARG A 302 -26.59 -2.98 -14.46
N GLY A 303 -27.43 -3.05 -15.49
CA GLY A 303 -28.54 -2.13 -15.66
C GLY A 303 -29.68 -2.56 -14.72
N VAL A 304 -29.56 -2.31 -13.43
CA VAL A 304 -30.71 -2.39 -12.52
C VAL A 304 -31.59 -1.20 -12.84
N ARG A 305 -32.73 -1.44 -13.54
CA ARG A 305 -33.80 -0.48 -13.68
C ARG A 305 -34.30 -0.13 -12.25
N PRO A 306 -34.42 1.14 -11.90
CA PRO A 306 -35.10 1.49 -10.65
C PRO A 306 -36.55 0.98 -10.72
N ALA A 307 -36.96 0.24 -9.70
CA ALA A 307 -38.33 -0.17 -9.54
C ALA A 307 -39.24 1.09 -9.45
N ALA A 308 -40.26 1.14 -10.26
CA ALA A 308 -41.26 2.20 -10.20
C ALA A 308 -41.95 2.18 -8.81
N PRO A 309 -42.24 3.34 -8.22
CA PRO A 309 -42.97 3.40 -6.94
C PRO A 309 -44.37 2.80 -7.11
N SER A 310 -44.72 1.88 -6.21
CA SER A 310 -46.06 1.30 -6.10
C SER A 310 -47.07 2.41 -5.76
N PRO A 311 -48.24 2.45 -6.40
CA PRO A 311 -49.25 3.46 -6.08
C PRO A 311 -49.77 3.23 -4.66
N ALA A 312 -49.82 4.32 -3.89
CA ALA A 312 -50.37 4.37 -2.55
C ALA A 312 -51.85 3.88 -2.55
N ALA A 313 -52.14 2.94 -1.64
CA ALA A 313 -53.51 2.54 -1.34
C ALA A 313 -54.24 3.72 -0.73
N SER A 314 -55.34 4.13 -1.40
CA SER A 314 -56.25 5.13 -0.92
C SER A 314 -57.05 4.61 0.27
N ASP A 315 -56.84 5.19 1.44
CA ASP A 315 -57.74 5.06 2.58
C ASP A 315 -59.08 5.70 2.25
N SER A 316 -60.14 4.87 2.24
CA SER A 316 -61.52 5.33 2.31
C SER A 316 -61.97 5.38 3.77
N PRO A 317 -62.63 6.45 4.20
CA PRO A 317 -63.14 6.52 5.56
C PRO A 317 -64.46 5.76 5.67
N ALA A 318 -64.56 4.87 6.66
CA ALA A 318 -65.81 4.27 7.06
C ALA A 318 -66.55 5.18 8.09
N GLU A 319 -67.60 5.77 7.67
CA GLU A 319 -68.65 6.32 8.53
C GLU A 319 -69.36 5.18 9.28
N GLY A 320 -69.77 5.50 10.49
CA GLY A 320 -71.00 4.96 10.82
C GLY A 320 -71.39 4.61 12.22
N ARG A 321 -71.95 5.53 12.97
CA ARG A 321 -73.11 5.42 13.83
C ARG A 321 -73.33 4.14 14.64
N GLY A 322 -73.39 4.25 15.92
CA GLY A 322 -74.63 4.50 16.61
C GLY A 322 -74.95 3.41 17.63
N ARG A 323 -75.08 3.84 18.83
CA ARG A 323 -75.78 3.54 20.06
C ARG A 323 -74.92 3.05 21.21
#